data_f921afe0157a0df8bd226903fe5a1c0e
#
_entry.id   f921afe0157a0df8bd226903fe5a1c0e
#
_cell.length_a   1.000
_cell.length_b   1.000
_cell.length_c   1.000
_cell.angle_alpha   90.00
_cell.angle_beta   90.00
_cell.angle_gamma   90.00
#
_symmetry.space_group_name_H-M   'P 1'
#
loop_
_entity.id
_entity.type
_entity.pdbx_description
1 polymer ?
#
loop_
_entity_poly.entity_id
_entity_poly.type
_entity_poly.pdbx_seq_one_letter_code
_entity_poly.pdbx_strand_id
1 'polypeptide(L)'
;MPLTATGKVRRRNQAKLPLLLILFCFALAAGCTSYLAIQQDQTVHRLARYDDAFDAGQGAVELLRFQDAVSAFALGLPDSSEDIVNLRLEIFENRFEILSRESFKSFIAGHSEIDGVLDELSVALKDIKVLMPRLSEKGVAAQIIAELTPLDPDMTRLSSITSTLVGTQIEIDQAHLKNLHLISSGVIFALIVVGVLLIIMLLRDNRLMMEANRHLSLLTEDLQVAGAALTSAHSAVAKA
;
A
#
# COMPACT_ATOMS: atom_id res chain seq x y z
N MET A 1 8.79 33.54 60.35
CA MET A 1 7.96 32.47 59.82
C MET A 1 8.36 32.21 58.34
N PRO A 2 8.89 31.05 58.01
CA PRO A 2 9.32 30.78 56.65
C PRO A 2 8.11 30.27 55.82
N LEU A 3 7.70 31.08 54.86
CA LEU A 3 6.66 30.73 53.87
C LEU A 3 7.24 29.71 52.87
N THR A 4 6.70 28.59 52.97
CA THR A 4 6.84 27.33 52.27
C THR A 4 7.17 27.40 50.80
N ALA A 5 8.37 26.94 50.43
CA ALA A 5 8.88 26.71 49.05
C ALA A 5 8.15 25.56 48.32
N THR A 6 7.22 24.85 48.95
CA THR A 6 6.52 23.64 48.42
C THR A 6 5.49 23.94 47.34
N GLY A 7 4.93 25.13 47.19
CA GLY A 7 3.92 25.44 46.18
C GLY A 7 4.49 25.59 44.78
N LYS A 8 5.73 26.02 44.62
CA LYS A 8 6.35 26.34 43.34
C LYS A 8 6.80 25.09 42.55
N VAL A 9 7.17 24.01 43.26
CA VAL A 9 7.62 22.73 42.69
C VAL A 9 6.43 21.93 42.14
N ARG A 10 5.30 21.96 42.84
CA ARG A 10 4.08 21.21 42.43
C ARG A 10 3.47 21.77 41.15
N ARG A 11 3.49 23.08 40.91
CA ARG A 11 2.99 23.74 39.66
C ARG A 11 3.84 23.44 38.43
N ARG A 12 5.18 23.31 38.61
CA ARG A 12 6.11 23.04 37.50
C ARG A 12 5.97 21.60 36.96
N ASN A 13 5.52 20.66 37.79
CA ASN A 13 5.30 19.26 37.38
C ASN A 13 3.91 19.08 36.73
N GLN A 14 2.93 19.91 37.05
CA GLN A 14 1.60 19.84 36.44
C GLN A 14 1.59 20.27 34.97
N ALA A 15 2.47 21.19 34.56
CA ALA A 15 2.61 21.59 33.14
C ALA A 15 3.40 20.59 32.28
N LYS A 16 4.20 19.71 32.90
CA LYS A 16 4.98 18.70 32.17
C LYS A 16 4.15 17.49 31.76
N LEU A 17 3.13 17.13 32.52
CA LEU A 17 2.28 15.98 32.28
C LEU A 17 1.53 16.08 30.94
N PRO A 18 0.81 17.20 30.62
CA PRO A 18 0.15 17.34 29.35
C PRO A 18 1.13 17.39 28.17
N LEU A 19 2.31 17.98 28.34
CA LEU A 19 3.34 18.02 27.29
C LEU A 19 3.89 16.63 26.96
N LEU A 20 4.10 15.79 27.96
CA LEU A 20 4.50 14.40 27.79
C LEU A 20 3.41 13.57 27.12
N LEU A 21 2.15 13.79 27.48
CA LEU A 21 1.01 13.12 26.86
C LEU A 21 0.90 13.43 25.37
N ILE A 22 1.13 14.69 25.01
CA ILE A 22 1.14 15.15 23.61
C ILE A 22 2.26 14.50 22.84
N LEU A 23 3.47 14.53 23.38
CA LEU A 23 4.65 13.91 22.76
C LEU A 23 4.39 12.42 22.52
N PHE A 24 3.77 11.74 23.50
CA PHE A 24 3.39 10.34 23.38
C PHE A 24 2.35 10.10 22.26
N CYS A 25 1.29 10.94 22.17
CA CYS A 25 0.30 10.84 21.12
C CYS A 25 0.89 11.06 19.72
N PHE A 26 1.80 12.04 19.56
CA PHE A 26 2.50 12.27 18.31
C PHE A 26 3.44 11.13 17.95
N ALA A 27 4.17 10.56 18.91
CA ALA A 27 5.04 9.42 18.69
C ALA A 27 4.24 8.18 18.28
N LEU A 28 3.06 7.96 18.89
CA LEU A 28 2.15 6.86 18.56
C LEU A 28 1.58 7.04 17.13
N ALA A 29 1.16 8.25 16.77
CA ALA A 29 0.67 8.57 15.45
C ALA A 29 1.76 8.39 14.37
N ALA A 30 2.98 8.86 14.63
CA ALA A 30 4.12 8.67 13.74
C ALA A 30 4.46 7.18 13.58
N GLY A 31 4.42 6.40 14.64
CA GLY A 31 4.60 4.95 14.61
C GLY A 31 3.52 4.24 13.77
N CYS A 32 2.25 4.60 13.96
CA CYS A 32 1.15 4.06 13.17
C CYS A 32 1.26 4.41 11.68
N THR A 33 1.58 5.66 11.34
CA THR A 33 1.74 6.09 9.94
C THR A 33 2.94 5.42 9.28
N SER A 34 4.06 5.24 9.99
CA SER A 34 5.22 4.51 9.49
C SER A 34 4.91 3.03 9.26
N TYR A 35 4.19 2.39 10.18
CA TYR A 35 3.73 1.01 10.02
C TYR A 35 2.81 0.85 8.79
N LEU A 36 1.86 1.77 8.60
CA LEU A 36 0.97 1.79 7.44
C LEU A 36 1.75 1.97 6.12
N ALA A 37 2.78 2.83 6.11
CA ALA A 37 3.62 3.06 4.93
C ALA A 37 4.42 1.79 4.55
N ILE A 38 4.96 1.06 5.52
CA ILE A 38 5.67 -0.21 5.28
C ILE A 38 4.73 -1.28 4.72
N GLN A 39 3.50 -1.33 5.21
CA GLN A 39 2.48 -2.24 4.68
C GLN A 39 2.08 -1.90 3.23
N GLN A 40 2.12 -0.63 2.86
CA GLN A 40 1.80 -0.17 1.51
C GLN A 40 2.87 -0.55 0.48
N ASP A 41 4.13 -0.69 0.90
CA ASP A 41 5.24 -1.11 0.03
C ASP A 41 5.08 -2.56 -0.48
N GLN A 42 4.38 -3.40 0.26
CA GLN A 42 4.00 -4.74 -0.19
C GLN A 42 3.04 -4.75 -1.39
N THR A 43 2.43 -3.60 -1.72
CA THR A 43 1.49 -3.46 -2.84
C THR A 43 2.19 -3.59 -4.19
N VAL A 44 3.48 -3.28 -4.29
CA VAL A 44 4.27 -3.42 -5.53
C VAL A 44 4.41 -4.90 -5.93
N HIS A 45 4.62 -5.79 -4.96
CA HIS A 45 4.65 -7.24 -5.22
C HIS A 45 3.29 -7.83 -5.62
N ARG A 46 2.21 -7.12 -5.33
CA ARG A 46 0.83 -7.53 -5.67
C ARG A 46 0.47 -7.21 -7.11
N LEU A 47 0.97 -6.11 -7.66
CA LEU A 47 0.80 -5.75 -9.08
C LEU A 47 1.41 -6.82 -10.00
N ALA A 48 2.56 -7.39 -9.63
CA ALA A 48 3.19 -8.47 -10.40
C ALA A 48 2.29 -9.71 -10.55
N ARG A 49 1.46 -10.04 -9.54
CA ARG A 49 0.54 -11.20 -9.62
C ARG A 49 -0.64 -10.97 -10.56
N TYR A 50 -1.06 -9.72 -10.74
CA TYR A 50 -2.06 -9.36 -11.74
C TYR A 50 -1.53 -9.60 -13.15
N ASP A 51 -0.28 -9.21 -13.37
CA ASP A 51 0.39 -9.44 -14.65
C ASP A 51 0.52 -10.95 -14.90
N ASP A 52 0.84 -11.76 -13.89
CA ASP A 52 0.95 -13.21 -14.00
C ASP A 52 -0.37 -13.89 -14.45
N ALA A 53 -1.51 -13.51 -13.86
CA ALA A 53 -2.82 -14.05 -14.28
C ALA A 53 -3.23 -13.56 -15.67
N PHE A 54 -2.94 -12.31 -15.99
CA PHE A 54 -3.18 -11.76 -17.31
C PHE A 54 -2.31 -12.49 -18.36
N ASP A 55 -1.05 -12.76 -18.06
CA ASP A 55 -0.14 -13.45 -18.96
C ASP A 55 -0.58 -14.90 -19.20
N ALA A 56 -1.10 -15.59 -18.19
CA ALA A 56 -1.68 -16.92 -18.36
C ALA A 56 -2.91 -16.90 -19.30
N GLY A 57 -3.79 -15.92 -19.12
CA GLY A 57 -4.94 -15.71 -20.02
C GLY A 57 -4.51 -15.40 -21.45
N GLN A 58 -3.53 -14.51 -21.62
CA GLN A 58 -2.98 -14.20 -22.94
C GLN A 58 -2.27 -15.41 -23.57
N GLY A 59 -1.58 -16.22 -22.79
CA GLY A 59 -0.97 -17.46 -23.27
C GLY A 59 -1.98 -18.42 -23.87
N ALA A 60 -3.12 -18.62 -23.21
CA ALA A 60 -4.21 -19.46 -23.73
C ALA A 60 -4.81 -18.87 -25.04
N VAL A 61 -4.99 -17.55 -25.11
CA VAL A 61 -5.50 -16.89 -26.31
C VAL A 61 -4.51 -17.00 -27.47
N GLU A 62 -3.22 -16.82 -27.24
CA GLU A 62 -2.22 -16.92 -28.32
C GLU A 62 -2.03 -18.37 -28.79
N LEU A 63 -2.20 -19.39 -27.93
CA LEU A 63 -2.27 -20.79 -28.33
C LEU A 63 -3.38 -21.01 -29.35
N LEU A 64 -4.60 -20.56 -29.05
CA LEU A 64 -5.74 -20.68 -29.95
C LEU A 64 -5.52 -19.93 -31.27
N ARG A 65 -4.96 -18.70 -31.21
CA ARG A 65 -4.64 -17.92 -32.40
C ARG A 65 -3.58 -18.59 -33.28
N PHE A 66 -2.63 -19.25 -32.68
CA PHE A 66 -1.65 -20.03 -33.42
C PHE A 66 -2.28 -21.25 -34.09
N GLN A 67 -3.14 -22.00 -33.38
CA GLN A 67 -3.90 -23.12 -33.95
C GLN A 67 -4.80 -22.66 -35.10
N ASP A 68 -5.48 -21.53 -34.94
CA ASP A 68 -6.32 -20.93 -35.99
C ASP A 68 -5.49 -20.59 -37.24
N ALA A 69 -4.30 -20.00 -37.07
CA ALA A 69 -3.42 -19.65 -38.16
C ALA A 69 -2.92 -20.91 -38.91
N VAL A 70 -2.53 -21.95 -38.17
CA VAL A 70 -2.11 -23.25 -38.78
C VAL A 70 -3.28 -23.88 -39.52
N SER A 71 -4.48 -23.86 -38.95
CA SER A 71 -5.69 -24.39 -39.56
C SER A 71 -6.08 -23.63 -40.83
N ALA A 72 -6.05 -22.30 -40.80
CA ALA A 72 -6.34 -21.44 -41.95
C ALA A 72 -5.34 -21.69 -43.09
N PHE A 73 -4.05 -21.86 -42.77
CA PHE A 73 -3.01 -22.21 -43.73
C PHE A 73 -3.26 -23.57 -44.34
N ALA A 74 -3.58 -24.58 -43.53
CA ALA A 74 -3.89 -25.94 -44.02
C ALA A 74 -5.09 -26.00 -44.97
N LEU A 75 -6.09 -25.13 -44.75
CA LEU A 75 -7.29 -25.03 -45.55
C LEU A 75 -7.09 -24.15 -46.79
N GLY A 76 -5.94 -23.48 -46.92
CA GLY A 76 -5.67 -22.55 -48.06
C GLY A 76 -6.59 -21.32 -48.06
N LEU A 77 -6.97 -20.82 -46.87
CA LEU A 77 -7.87 -19.67 -46.78
C LEU A 77 -7.20 -18.40 -47.32
N PRO A 78 -7.99 -17.46 -47.88
CA PRO A 78 -7.48 -16.14 -48.23
C PRO A 78 -6.83 -15.49 -47.03
N ASP A 79 -5.74 -14.79 -47.24
CA ASP A 79 -4.94 -14.13 -46.18
C ASP A 79 -4.23 -15.07 -45.18
N SER A 80 -4.14 -16.37 -45.51
CA SER A 80 -3.30 -17.30 -44.75
C SER A 80 -1.94 -17.49 -45.48
N SER A 81 -0.86 -17.30 -44.73
CA SER A 81 0.49 -17.49 -45.27
C SER A 81 1.40 -18.12 -44.20
N GLU A 82 2.49 -18.76 -44.65
CA GLU A 82 3.50 -19.29 -43.76
C GLU A 82 4.11 -18.22 -42.85
N ASP A 83 4.24 -16.97 -43.33
CA ASP A 83 4.72 -15.84 -42.56
C ASP A 83 3.75 -15.51 -41.40
N ILE A 84 2.43 -15.60 -41.60
CA ILE A 84 1.44 -15.39 -40.54
C ILE A 84 1.53 -16.47 -39.49
N VAL A 85 1.68 -17.73 -39.91
CA VAL A 85 1.84 -18.85 -38.96
C VAL A 85 3.12 -18.70 -38.14
N ASN A 86 4.24 -18.34 -38.77
CA ASN A 86 5.51 -18.08 -38.10
C ASN A 86 5.40 -16.91 -37.10
N LEU A 87 4.76 -15.82 -37.49
CA LEU A 87 4.50 -14.68 -36.61
C LEU A 87 3.69 -15.07 -35.37
N ARG A 88 2.63 -15.91 -35.55
CA ARG A 88 1.80 -16.39 -34.45
C ARG A 88 2.58 -17.33 -33.53
N LEU A 89 3.42 -18.18 -34.07
CA LEU A 89 4.31 -19.00 -33.27
C LEU A 89 5.26 -18.14 -32.43
N GLU A 90 5.90 -17.14 -33.04
CA GLU A 90 6.84 -16.25 -32.34
C GLU A 90 6.14 -15.49 -31.18
N ILE A 91 4.91 -15.00 -31.41
CA ILE A 91 4.12 -14.36 -30.36
C ILE A 91 3.80 -15.34 -29.25
N PHE A 92 3.40 -16.56 -29.57
CA PHE A 92 3.09 -17.58 -28.59
C PHE A 92 4.34 -18.01 -27.78
N GLU A 93 5.47 -18.20 -28.44
CA GLU A 93 6.76 -18.48 -27.78
C GLU A 93 7.16 -17.39 -26.80
N ASN A 94 7.02 -16.13 -27.18
CA ASN A 94 7.31 -15.00 -26.29
C ASN A 94 6.40 -15.03 -25.04
N ARG A 95 5.12 -15.39 -25.20
CA ARG A 95 4.20 -15.57 -24.06
C ARG A 95 4.62 -16.76 -23.19
N PHE A 96 5.00 -17.87 -23.80
CA PHE A 96 5.50 -19.03 -23.07
C PHE A 96 6.78 -18.69 -22.28
N GLU A 97 7.69 -17.90 -22.83
CA GLU A 97 8.90 -17.46 -22.11
C GLU A 97 8.53 -16.69 -20.85
N ILE A 98 7.51 -15.81 -20.90
CA ILE A 98 7.01 -15.08 -19.74
C ILE A 98 6.45 -16.04 -18.69
N LEU A 99 5.63 -17.00 -19.09
CA LEU A 99 5.04 -18.01 -18.20
C LEU A 99 6.09 -18.96 -17.61
N SER A 100 7.23 -19.11 -18.28
CA SER A 100 8.33 -19.99 -17.83
C SER A 100 9.24 -19.32 -16.79
N ARG A 101 9.04 -18.04 -16.47
CA ARG A 101 9.84 -17.34 -15.46
C ARG A 101 9.61 -17.91 -14.07
N GLU A 102 10.64 -17.85 -13.24
CA GLU A 102 10.61 -18.33 -11.87
C GLU A 102 9.51 -17.66 -11.02
N SER A 103 9.22 -16.39 -11.29
CA SER A 103 8.13 -15.65 -10.63
C SER A 103 6.78 -16.32 -10.86
N PHE A 104 6.46 -16.65 -12.12
CA PHE A 104 5.21 -17.30 -12.47
C PHE A 104 5.15 -18.75 -11.94
N LYS A 105 6.22 -19.52 -12.09
CA LYS A 105 6.32 -20.87 -11.53
C LYS A 105 6.10 -20.88 -10.01
N SER A 106 6.70 -19.93 -9.31
CA SER A 106 6.49 -19.73 -7.87
C SER A 106 5.05 -19.34 -7.52
N PHE A 107 4.39 -18.57 -8.38
CA PHE A 107 2.99 -18.15 -8.20
C PHE A 107 2.02 -19.34 -8.31
N ILE A 108 2.24 -20.25 -9.25
CA ILE A 108 1.41 -21.46 -9.46
C ILE A 108 1.83 -22.64 -8.59
N ALA A 109 2.97 -22.57 -7.92
CA ALA A 109 3.51 -23.66 -7.10
C ALA A 109 2.50 -24.12 -6.03
N GLY A 110 2.34 -25.43 -5.91
CA GLY A 110 1.41 -26.04 -4.95
C GLY A 110 0.01 -26.32 -5.50
N HIS A 111 -0.25 -25.98 -6.76
CA HIS A 111 -1.52 -26.30 -7.44
C HIS A 111 -1.33 -27.52 -8.34
N SER A 112 -1.56 -28.72 -7.78
CA SER A 112 -1.35 -30.00 -8.46
C SER A 112 -2.16 -30.17 -9.76
N GLU A 113 -3.21 -29.37 -9.93
CA GLU A 113 -4.09 -29.43 -11.12
C GLU A 113 -3.44 -28.85 -12.39
N ILE A 114 -2.39 -28.03 -12.21
CA ILE A 114 -1.65 -27.35 -13.30
C ILE A 114 -0.16 -27.68 -13.25
N ASP A 115 0.21 -28.63 -12.39
CA ASP A 115 1.58 -29.11 -12.30
C ASP A 115 1.96 -29.84 -13.60
N GLY A 116 3.11 -29.50 -14.18
CA GLY A 116 3.58 -30.09 -15.43
C GLY A 116 3.08 -29.44 -16.73
N VAL A 117 2.03 -28.61 -16.70
CA VAL A 117 1.47 -27.95 -17.92
C VAL A 117 2.54 -27.18 -18.69
N LEU A 118 3.40 -26.43 -17.99
CA LEU A 118 4.48 -25.67 -18.64
C LEU A 118 5.57 -26.58 -19.24
N ASP A 119 5.82 -27.74 -18.63
CA ASP A 119 6.79 -28.68 -19.14
C ASP A 119 6.26 -29.39 -20.39
N GLU A 120 4.98 -29.79 -20.39
CA GLU A 120 4.30 -30.35 -21.56
C GLU A 120 4.27 -29.35 -22.71
N LEU A 121 3.94 -28.10 -22.43
CA LEU A 121 3.97 -27.02 -23.41
C LEU A 121 5.38 -26.79 -23.98
N SER A 122 6.42 -26.85 -23.14
CA SER A 122 7.82 -26.76 -23.58
C SER A 122 8.22 -27.87 -24.54
N VAL A 123 7.75 -29.11 -24.30
CA VAL A 123 8.02 -30.26 -25.18
C VAL A 123 7.30 -30.04 -26.51
N ALA A 124 5.99 -29.73 -26.48
CA ALA A 124 5.20 -29.52 -27.69
C ALA A 124 5.78 -28.37 -28.56
N LEU A 125 6.20 -27.25 -27.94
CA LEU A 125 6.84 -26.16 -28.69
C LEU A 125 8.14 -26.59 -29.38
N LYS A 126 8.96 -27.44 -28.74
CA LYS A 126 10.18 -27.99 -29.39
C LYS A 126 9.85 -28.83 -30.59
N ASP A 127 8.84 -29.68 -30.47
CA ASP A 127 8.42 -30.58 -31.56
C ASP A 127 7.81 -29.79 -32.70
N ILE A 128 7.00 -28.78 -32.42
CA ILE A 128 6.44 -27.85 -33.41
C ILE A 128 7.53 -27.10 -34.15
N LYS A 129 8.57 -26.60 -33.48
CA LYS A 129 9.72 -25.90 -34.13
C LYS A 129 10.42 -26.81 -35.15
N VAL A 130 10.47 -28.09 -34.93
CA VAL A 130 11.05 -29.05 -35.89
C VAL A 130 10.15 -29.23 -37.11
N LEU A 131 8.83 -29.13 -36.92
CA LEU A 131 7.84 -29.26 -37.99
C LEU A 131 7.66 -28.00 -38.84
N MET A 132 7.85 -26.80 -38.26
CA MET A 132 7.59 -25.50 -38.90
C MET A 132 8.30 -25.32 -40.26
N PRO A 133 9.60 -25.65 -40.43
CA PRO A 133 10.27 -25.52 -41.75
C PRO A 133 9.63 -26.38 -42.86
N ARG A 134 8.79 -27.31 -42.48
CA ARG A 134 8.11 -28.27 -43.37
C ARG A 134 6.60 -28.05 -43.43
N LEU A 135 6.12 -26.89 -42.96
CA LEU A 135 4.68 -26.59 -42.82
C LEU A 135 3.92 -26.78 -44.13
N SER A 136 4.55 -26.43 -45.27
CA SER A 136 3.97 -26.57 -46.62
C SER A 136 3.86 -28.02 -47.08
N GLU A 137 4.48 -29.01 -46.40
CA GLU A 137 4.35 -30.43 -46.72
C GLU A 137 2.99 -30.97 -46.32
N LYS A 138 2.46 -31.89 -47.12
CA LYS A 138 1.12 -32.44 -46.87
C LYS A 138 1.08 -33.20 -45.54
N GLY A 139 0.15 -32.80 -44.68
CA GLY A 139 -0.10 -33.43 -43.39
C GLY A 139 0.68 -32.83 -42.20
N VAL A 140 1.70 -31.99 -42.43
CA VAL A 140 2.49 -31.36 -41.34
C VAL A 140 1.64 -30.43 -40.50
N ALA A 141 0.80 -29.63 -41.13
CA ALA A 141 -0.13 -28.74 -40.38
C ALA A 141 -1.08 -29.55 -39.47
N ALA A 142 -1.55 -30.72 -39.93
CA ALA A 142 -2.38 -31.59 -39.11
C ALA A 142 -1.60 -32.22 -37.94
N GLN A 143 -0.31 -32.49 -38.10
CA GLN A 143 0.55 -32.93 -36.99
C GLN A 143 0.72 -31.81 -35.95
N ILE A 144 0.98 -30.58 -36.37
CA ILE A 144 1.09 -29.44 -35.46
C ILE A 144 -0.20 -29.25 -34.67
N ILE A 145 -1.37 -29.31 -35.31
CA ILE A 145 -2.67 -29.23 -34.62
C ILE A 145 -2.85 -30.40 -33.63
N ALA A 146 -2.45 -31.59 -34.00
CA ALA A 146 -2.54 -32.76 -33.11
C ALA A 146 -1.67 -32.62 -31.86
N GLU A 147 -0.50 -31.99 -31.96
CA GLU A 147 0.37 -31.66 -30.81
C GLU A 147 -0.20 -30.55 -29.92
N LEU A 148 -0.93 -29.58 -30.51
CA LEU A 148 -1.48 -28.42 -29.77
C LEU A 148 -2.82 -28.73 -29.10
N THR A 149 -3.67 -29.54 -29.73
CA THR A 149 -5.05 -29.84 -29.24
C THR A 149 -5.10 -30.36 -27.79
N PRO A 150 -4.21 -31.25 -27.35
CA PRO A 150 -4.20 -31.72 -25.96
C PRO A 150 -3.89 -30.61 -24.94
N LEU A 151 -3.22 -29.54 -25.36
CA LEU A 151 -2.81 -28.42 -24.47
C LEU A 151 -3.92 -27.40 -24.22
N ASP A 152 -4.98 -27.37 -25.05
CA ASP A 152 -6.09 -26.42 -24.91
C ASP A 152 -6.77 -26.49 -23.54
N PRO A 153 -7.20 -27.68 -23.05
CA PRO A 153 -7.84 -27.77 -21.75
C PRO A 153 -6.88 -27.39 -20.61
N ASP A 154 -5.58 -27.70 -20.75
CA ASP A 154 -4.58 -27.43 -19.71
C ASP A 154 -4.24 -25.94 -19.64
N MET A 155 -4.09 -25.27 -20.78
CA MET A 155 -3.92 -23.81 -20.84
C MET A 155 -5.16 -23.06 -20.37
N THR A 156 -6.36 -23.55 -20.69
CA THR A 156 -7.61 -22.99 -20.19
C THR A 156 -7.71 -23.15 -18.67
N ARG A 157 -7.34 -24.30 -18.16
CA ARG A 157 -7.30 -24.57 -16.70
C ARG A 157 -6.27 -23.69 -16.00
N LEU A 158 -5.06 -23.56 -16.56
CA LEU A 158 -4.02 -22.66 -16.07
C LEU A 158 -4.54 -21.23 -15.95
N SER A 159 -5.17 -20.71 -17.02
CA SER A 159 -5.77 -19.38 -17.04
C SER A 159 -6.89 -19.21 -16.00
N SER A 160 -7.76 -20.22 -15.86
CA SER A 160 -8.86 -20.21 -14.88
C SER A 160 -8.36 -20.20 -13.44
N ILE A 161 -7.40 -21.09 -13.12
CA ILE A 161 -6.85 -21.19 -11.78
C ILE A 161 -6.10 -19.89 -11.40
N THR A 162 -5.25 -19.39 -12.29
CA THR A 162 -4.51 -18.15 -12.03
C THR A 162 -5.45 -16.95 -11.83
N SER A 163 -6.52 -16.84 -12.61
CA SER A 163 -7.56 -15.83 -12.45
C SER A 163 -8.29 -15.94 -11.11
N THR A 164 -8.60 -17.16 -10.68
CA THR A 164 -9.24 -17.43 -9.37
C THR A 164 -8.31 -17.08 -8.22
N LEU A 165 -7.02 -17.43 -8.32
CA LEU A 165 -6.02 -17.11 -7.31
C LEU A 165 -5.87 -15.60 -7.12
N VAL A 166 -5.81 -14.86 -8.22
CA VAL A 166 -5.77 -13.40 -8.16
C VAL A 166 -7.07 -12.83 -7.60
N GLY A 167 -8.24 -13.35 -8.03
CA GLY A 167 -9.55 -12.91 -7.52
C GLY A 167 -9.67 -13.05 -6.00
N THR A 168 -9.32 -14.20 -5.44
CA THR A 168 -9.35 -14.45 -4.00
C THR A 168 -8.35 -13.56 -3.24
N GLN A 169 -7.18 -13.32 -3.80
CA GLN A 169 -6.19 -12.42 -3.21
C GLN A 169 -6.68 -10.97 -3.16
N ILE A 170 -7.40 -10.52 -4.22
CA ILE A 170 -7.99 -9.18 -4.26
C ILE A 170 -9.00 -8.99 -3.14
N GLU A 171 -9.89 -9.96 -2.91
CA GLU A 171 -10.90 -9.88 -1.84
C GLU A 171 -10.25 -9.75 -0.47
N ILE A 172 -9.21 -10.56 -0.19
CA ILE A 172 -8.44 -10.49 1.06
C ILE A 172 -7.77 -9.12 1.21
N ASP A 173 -7.15 -8.64 0.13
CA ASP A 173 -6.44 -7.36 0.13
C ASP A 173 -7.39 -6.17 0.30
N GLN A 174 -8.57 -6.19 -0.32
CA GLN A 174 -9.60 -5.16 -0.12
C GLN A 174 -10.10 -5.11 1.32
N ALA A 175 -10.35 -6.26 1.94
CA ALA A 175 -10.74 -6.34 3.34
C ALA A 175 -9.65 -5.77 4.26
N HIS A 176 -8.38 -6.08 3.96
CA HIS A 176 -7.24 -5.58 4.71
C HIS A 176 -7.05 -4.06 4.56
N LEU A 177 -7.13 -3.53 3.33
CA LEU A 177 -7.08 -2.10 3.04
C LEU A 177 -8.19 -1.32 3.74
N LYS A 178 -9.41 -1.86 3.76
CA LYS A 178 -10.55 -1.26 4.48
C LYS A 178 -10.26 -1.14 5.97
N ASN A 179 -9.72 -2.17 6.59
CA ASN A 179 -9.34 -2.15 8.00
C ASN A 179 -8.23 -1.15 8.28
N LEU A 180 -7.19 -1.10 7.45
CA LEU A 180 -6.10 -0.13 7.56
C LEU A 180 -6.62 1.31 7.44
N HIS A 181 -7.54 1.56 6.52
CA HIS A 181 -8.16 2.88 6.33
C HIS A 181 -8.98 3.31 7.57
N LEU A 182 -9.69 2.38 8.17
CA LEU A 182 -10.48 2.61 9.39
C LEU A 182 -9.59 2.92 10.59
N ILE A 183 -8.48 2.19 10.76
CA ILE A 183 -7.48 2.44 11.81
C ILE A 183 -6.82 3.82 11.60
N SER A 184 -6.40 4.12 10.36
CA SER A 184 -5.79 5.42 10.02
C SER A 184 -6.73 6.59 10.31
N SER A 185 -7.99 6.48 9.90
CA SER A 185 -9.02 7.48 10.18
C SER A 185 -9.27 7.67 11.69
N GLY A 186 -9.26 6.58 12.45
CA GLY A 186 -9.37 6.61 13.91
C GLY A 186 -8.21 7.36 14.58
N VAL A 187 -6.98 7.12 14.13
CA VAL A 187 -5.77 7.81 14.62
C VAL A 187 -5.84 9.31 14.32
N ILE A 188 -6.22 9.68 13.09
CA ILE A 188 -6.37 11.09 12.70
C ILE A 188 -7.43 11.78 13.56
N PHE A 189 -8.58 11.14 13.76
CA PHE A 189 -9.65 11.67 14.61
C PHE A 189 -9.18 11.85 16.06
N ALA A 190 -8.48 10.89 16.63
CA ALA A 190 -7.92 10.99 17.98
C ALA A 190 -6.93 12.16 18.11
N LEU A 191 -6.07 12.39 17.10
CA LEU A 191 -5.14 13.51 17.05
C LEU A 191 -5.89 14.87 17.03
N ILE A 192 -6.97 14.97 16.26
CA ILE A 192 -7.80 16.17 16.20
C ILE A 192 -8.40 16.47 17.59
N VAL A 193 -8.97 15.45 18.25
CA VAL A 193 -9.54 15.60 19.59
C VAL A 193 -8.49 16.05 20.61
N VAL A 194 -7.31 15.43 20.59
CA VAL A 194 -6.20 15.84 21.47
C VAL A 194 -5.76 17.28 21.18
N GLY A 195 -5.67 17.66 19.90
CA GLY A 195 -5.36 19.04 19.49
C GLY A 195 -6.36 20.07 20.02
N VAL A 196 -7.65 19.78 19.90
CA VAL A 196 -8.71 20.64 20.41
C VAL A 196 -8.65 20.77 21.93
N LEU A 197 -8.47 19.68 22.66
CA LEU A 197 -8.31 19.69 24.11
C LEU A 197 -7.12 20.51 24.56
N LEU A 198 -6.02 20.46 23.83
CA LEU A 198 -4.83 21.28 24.04
C LEU A 198 -5.11 22.76 23.88
N ILE A 199 -5.79 23.15 22.80
CA ILE A 199 -6.14 24.55 22.55
C ILE A 199 -7.00 25.08 23.70
N ILE A 200 -7.99 24.29 24.14
CA ILE A 200 -8.86 24.66 25.27
C ILE A 200 -8.04 24.83 26.55
N MET A 201 -7.10 23.92 26.82
CA MET A 201 -6.24 24.00 28.00
C MET A 201 -5.32 25.22 27.96
N LEU A 202 -4.69 25.51 26.82
CA LEU A 202 -3.83 26.68 26.63
C LEU A 202 -4.60 28.01 26.80
N LEU A 203 -5.82 28.06 26.23
CA LEU A 203 -6.68 29.25 26.39
C LEU A 203 -7.08 29.47 27.86
N ARG A 204 -7.36 28.38 28.58
CA ARG A 204 -7.67 28.45 30.02
C ARG A 204 -6.46 28.92 30.86
N ASP A 205 -5.29 28.36 30.61
CA ASP A 205 -4.05 28.74 31.31
C ASP A 205 -3.68 30.21 31.02
N ASN A 206 -3.85 30.66 29.78
CA ASN A 206 -3.59 32.05 29.39
C ASN A 206 -4.55 33.03 30.08
N ARG A 207 -5.84 32.67 30.23
CA ARG A 207 -6.79 33.47 31.02
C ARG A 207 -6.40 33.58 32.49
N LEU A 208 -6.02 32.46 33.11
CA LEU A 208 -5.55 32.46 34.50
C LEU A 208 -4.27 33.29 34.71
N MET A 209 -3.35 33.26 33.75
CA MET A 209 -2.15 34.10 33.77
C MET A 209 -2.48 35.58 33.64
N MET A 210 -3.42 35.96 32.76
CA MET A 210 -3.85 37.33 32.63
C MET A 210 -4.52 37.86 33.90
N GLU A 211 -5.38 37.09 34.55
CA GLU A 211 -5.99 37.42 35.82
C GLU A 211 -4.94 37.58 36.95
N ALA A 212 -3.98 36.69 37.03
CA ALA A 212 -2.89 36.76 38.00
C ALA A 212 -2.00 38.01 37.77
N ASN A 213 -1.68 38.32 36.52
CA ASN A 213 -0.94 39.55 36.18
C ASN A 213 -1.71 40.80 36.53
N ARG A 214 -3.03 40.82 36.30
CA ARG A 214 -3.89 41.97 36.65
C ARG A 214 -3.94 42.18 38.15
N HIS A 215 -4.04 41.13 38.95
CA HIS A 215 -3.95 41.23 40.42
C HIS A 215 -2.59 41.71 40.89
N LEU A 216 -1.49 41.27 40.26
CA LEU A 216 -0.14 41.75 40.60
C LEU A 216 0.03 43.25 40.27
N SER A 217 -0.50 43.72 39.15
CA SER A 217 -0.41 45.15 38.79
C SER A 217 -1.20 46.05 39.76
N LEU A 218 -2.39 45.63 40.19
CA LEU A 218 -3.17 46.33 41.21
C LEU A 218 -2.45 46.39 42.57
N LEU A 219 -1.87 45.27 43.03
CA LEU A 219 -1.09 45.25 44.26
C LEU A 219 0.17 46.11 44.19
N THR A 220 0.81 46.20 43.03
CA THR A 220 1.99 47.05 42.84
C THR A 220 1.60 48.53 42.87
N GLU A 221 0.46 48.90 42.31
CA GLU A 221 -0.09 50.26 42.35
C GLU A 221 -0.47 50.68 43.76
N ASP A 222 -1.16 49.81 44.52
CA ASP A 222 -1.49 50.04 45.93
C ASP A 222 -0.25 50.21 46.79
N LEU A 223 0.79 49.41 46.56
CA LEU A 223 2.07 49.57 47.27
C LEU A 223 2.80 50.86 46.93
N GLN A 224 2.74 51.33 45.67
CA GLN A 224 3.31 52.61 45.28
C GLN A 224 2.58 53.80 45.95
N VAL A 225 1.26 53.74 45.97
CA VAL A 225 0.45 54.75 46.65
C VAL A 225 0.72 54.81 48.15
N ALA A 226 0.77 53.65 48.80
CA ALA A 226 1.10 53.55 50.23
C ALA A 226 2.53 54.02 50.52
N GLY A 227 3.50 53.70 49.66
CA GLY A 227 4.90 54.17 49.78
C GLY A 227 5.02 55.67 49.61
N ALA A 228 4.27 56.28 48.66
CA ALA A 228 4.23 57.75 48.48
C ALA A 228 3.57 58.48 49.67
N ALA A 229 2.51 57.91 50.26
CA ALA A 229 1.88 58.44 51.48
C ALA A 229 2.82 58.37 52.69
N LEU A 230 3.56 57.31 52.84
CA LEU A 230 4.56 57.15 53.93
C LEU A 230 5.71 58.15 53.78
N THR A 231 6.23 58.37 52.58
CA THR A 231 7.30 59.38 52.34
C THR A 231 6.79 60.77 52.54
N SER A 232 5.57 61.11 52.21
CA SER A 232 4.96 62.41 52.46
C SER A 232 4.74 62.66 53.97
N ALA A 233 4.28 61.65 54.72
CA ALA A 233 4.09 61.73 56.15
C ALA A 233 5.46 61.89 56.88
N HIS A 234 6.47 61.14 56.44
CA HIS A 234 7.83 61.26 57.03
C HIS A 234 8.47 62.63 56.76
N SER A 235 8.25 63.22 55.59
CA SER A 235 8.70 64.58 55.26
C SER A 235 7.99 65.66 56.05
N ALA A 236 6.71 65.45 56.38
CA ALA A 236 5.95 66.38 57.26
C ALA A 236 6.42 66.40 58.70
N VAL A 237 6.74 65.20 59.27
CA VAL A 237 7.30 65.05 60.62
C VAL A 237 8.72 65.63 60.71
N ALA A 238 9.54 65.52 59.66
CA ALA A 238 10.91 66.06 59.67
C ALA A 238 10.95 67.64 59.57
N LYS A 239 9.82 68.30 59.24
CA LYS A 239 9.71 69.74 59.15
C LYS A 239 9.04 70.41 60.37
N ALA A 240 8.50 69.61 61.28
CA ALA A 240 7.95 70.07 62.57
C ALA A 240 9.02 69.99 63.67
#